data_c12cadeec8fe0cdb9fbf86adc87a9e6a
#
_entry.id   c12cadeec8fe0cdb9fbf86adc87a9e6a
#
_cell.length_a   1.000
_cell.length_b   1.000
_cell.length_c   1.000
_cell.angle_alpha   90.00
_cell.angle_beta   90.00
_cell.angle_gamma   90.00
#
_symmetry.space_group_name_H-M   'P 1'
#
loop_
_entity.id
_entity.type
_entity.pdbx_description
1 polymer ?
#
loop_
_entity_poly.entity_id
_entity_poly.type
_entity_poly.pdbx_seq_one_letter_code
_entity_poly.pdbx_strand_id
1 'polypeptide(L)'
;SYSLSAPAGADPEITVSDIGLVSGTLVRHTKPGDVLFLDVPEGDFTLPDEPRALLMLTAGSGLTPVMSMIRTLVPARADADVVLIHSSRTPEDALFREELAELADQFPGLRVVHRHTADEGRLDLSSPAELEDLCPDWRDRAAYACGPAEFLDDAEDLWRREAGEDLRIERFRADFAAGVAGAGGRVVFEHADAEADAPGDVPLLIVAEEAGVAAPSGCRMGICHACLTPLRSGQVTDLRSGEVHGEPGELIQTC
;
A
#
# COMPACT_ATOMS: atom_id res chain seq x y z
N SER A 1 0.63 5.73 -6.74
CA SER A 1 1.63 6.31 -5.83
C SER A 1 2.62 5.26 -5.37
N TYR A 2 3.75 5.71 -4.84
CA TYR A 2 4.80 4.87 -4.25
C TYR A 2 5.26 5.54 -2.96
N SER A 3 5.38 4.76 -1.89
CA SER A 3 5.91 5.26 -0.62
C SER A 3 7.42 5.43 -0.71
N LEU A 4 7.94 6.44 -0.05
CA LEU A 4 9.39 6.61 0.08
C LEU A 4 9.95 5.47 0.93
N SER A 5 11.12 4.94 0.54
CA SER A 5 11.89 3.97 1.31
C SER A 5 13.18 4.55 1.90
N ALA A 6 13.59 5.75 1.46
CA ALA A 6 14.73 6.48 2.03
C ALA A 6 14.44 7.01 3.45
N PRO A 7 15.46 7.19 4.30
CA PRO A 7 15.30 7.85 5.58
C PRO A 7 14.97 9.34 5.41
N ALA A 8 14.34 9.93 6.43
CA ALA A 8 14.01 11.35 6.43
C ALA A 8 15.27 12.22 6.23
N GLY A 9 15.16 13.21 5.33
CA GLY A 9 16.25 14.14 5.02
C GLY A 9 17.28 13.63 4.00
N ALA A 10 17.17 12.39 3.54
CA ALA A 10 17.95 11.86 2.42
C ALA A 10 17.29 12.18 1.07
N ASP A 11 18.01 11.93 -0.02
CA ASP A 11 17.45 12.00 -1.36
C ASP A 11 16.29 11.00 -1.48
N PRO A 12 15.19 11.37 -2.17
CA PRO A 12 14.03 10.51 -2.31
C PRO A 12 14.37 9.18 -2.99
N GLU A 13 13.97 8.07 -2.37
CA GLU A 13 14.12 6.73 -2.90
C GLU A 13 12.79 5.99 -2.81
N ILE A 14 12.44 5.25 -3.85
CA ILE A 14 11.30 4.33 -3.87
C ILE A 14 11.77 2.92 -4.21
N THR A 15 11.13 1.93 -3.63
CA THR A 15 11.35 0.52 -3.95
C THR A 15 10.12 -0.01 -4.68
N VAL A 16 10.31 -0.55 -5.88
CA VAL A 16 9.22 -0.85 -6.82
C VAL A 16 9.27 -2.31 -7.26
N SER A 17 8.13 -3.00 -7.18
CA SER A 17 7.93 -4.33 -7.76
C SER A 17 7.33 -4.23 -9.17
N ASP A 18 7.76 -5.08 -10.10
CA ASP A 18 7.26 -5.14 -11.48
C ASP A 18 5.91 -5.88 -11.54
N ILE A 19 4.81 -5.16 -11.29
CA ILE A 19 3.46 -5.74 -11.22
C ILE A 19 2.41 -5.04 -12.11
N GLY A 20 2.77 -3.96 -12.80
CA GLY A 20 1.84 -3.18 -13.62
C GLY A 20 2.55 -2.33 -14.66
N LEU A 21 1.79 -1.56 -15.44
CA LEU A 21 2.35 -0.78 -16.54
C LEU A 21 3.38 0.25 -16.05
N VAL A 22 3.05 1.07 -15.06
CA VAL A 22 3.94 2.11 -14.54
C VAL A 22 5.11 1.51 -13.79
N SER A 23 4.88 0.57 -12.87
CA SER A 23 5.94 -0.12 -12.14
C SER A 23 6.86 -0.91 -13.07
N GLY A 24 6.30 -1.60 -14.06
CA GLY A 24 7.08 -2.30 -15.08
C GLY A 24 7.93 -1.35 -15.93
N THR A 25 7.43 -0.17 -16.26
CA THR A 25 8.23 0.86 -16.96
C THR A 25 9.38 1.34 -16.08
N LEU A 26 9.12 1.65 -14.83
CA LEU A 26 10.16 2.06 -13.87
C LEU A 26 11.25 0.99 -13.71
N VAL A 27 10.87 -0.27 -13.54
CA VAL A 27 11.84 -1.36 -13.30
C VAL A 27 12.60 -1.76 -14.56
N ARG A 28 11.93 -1.83 -15.73
CA ARG A 28 12.53 -2.40 -16.94
C ARG A 28 13.15 -1.37 -17.89
N HIS A 29 12.68 -0.13 -17.87
CA HIS A 29 13.02 0.86 -18.88
C HIS A 29 13.72 2.09 -18.35
N THR A 30 13.57 2.45 -17.07
CA THR A 30 14.23 3.61 -16.47
C THR A 30 15.72 3.32 -16.21
N LYS A 31 16.56 4.29 -16.52
CA LYS A 31 18.02 4.21 -16.37
C LYS A 31 18.55 5.43 -15.62
N PRO A 32 19.73 5.32 -14.99
CA PRO A 32 20.40 6.48 -14.41
C PRO A 32 20.56 7.62 -15.44
N GLY A 33 20.09 8.80 -15.07
CA GLY A 33 20.06 10.00 -15.92
C GLY A 33 18.69 10.29 -16.55
N ASP A 34 17.74 9.38 -16.49
CA ASP A 34 16.37 9.67 -16.91
C ASP A 34 15.70 10.64 -15.94
N VAL A 35 14.86 11.52 -16.48
CA VAL A 35 14.13 12.52 -15.68
C VAL A 35 12.75 11.98 -15.36
N LEU A 36 12.44 11.90 -14.07
CA LEU A 36 11.11 11.59 -13.57
C LEU A 36 10.46 12.84 -12.98
N PHE A 37 9.17 13.02 -13.26
CA PHE A 37 8.38 14.07 -12.63
C PHE A 37 7.69 13.47 -11.40
N LEU A 38 7.97 14.04 -10.24
CA LEU A 38 7.38 13.63 -8.97
C LEU A 38 6.47 14.76 -8.49
N ASP A 39 5.37 14.41 -7.89
CA ASP A 39 4.57 15.34 -7.10
C ASP A 39 5.18 15.52 -5.71
N VAL A 40 4.67 16.49 -4.96
CA VAL A 40 5.08 16.69 -3.56
C VAL A 40 4.66 15.46 -2.75
N PRO A 41 5.55 14.89 -1.92
CA PRO A 41 5.16 13.80 -1.03
C PRO A 41 4.02 14.24 -0.10
N GLU A 42 2.98 13.43 -0.03
CA GLU A 42 1.79 13.65 0.79
C GLU A 42 1.47 12.39 1.62
N GLY A 43 0.66 12.54 2.65
CA GLY A 43 0.17 11.44 3.48
C GLY A 43 0.45 11.65 4.98
N ASP A 44 -0.26 10.88 5.78
CA ASP A 44 -0.23 10.91 7.24
C ASP A 44 0.36 9.65 7.88
N PHE A 45 0.82 8.70 7.03
CA PHE A 45 1.52 7.50 7.51
C PHE A 45 2.96 7.86 7.89
N THR A 46 3.09 8.53 9.01
CA THR A 46 4.35 9.10 9.53
C THR A 46 4.64 8.64 10.94
N LEU A 47 5.92 8.68 11.34
CA LEU A 47 6.32 8.42 12.72
C LEU A 47 5.58 9.36 13.70
N PRO A 48 5.33 8.92 14.95
CA PRO A 48 4.72 9.78 15.95
C PRO A 48 5.70 10.88 16.37
N ASP A 49 5.15 12.06 16.70
CA ASP A 49 5.96 13.20 17.16
C ASP A 49 6.66 12.92 18.49
N GLU A 50 5.98 12.18 19.38
CA GLU A 50 6.53 11.79 20.67
C GLU A 50 7.15 10.38 20.62
N PRO A 51 8.23 10.16 21.40
CA PRO A 51 8.85 8.85 21.52
C PRO A 51 7.89 7.81 22.09
N ARG A 52 7.66 6.74 21.34
CA ARG A 52 6.83 5.61 21.77
C ARG A 52 7.43 4.28 21.32
N ALA A 53 7.10 3.21 22.00
CA ALA A 53 7.31 1.87 21.49
C ALA A 53 6.41 1.63 20.26
N LEU A 54 6.96 1.05 19.21
CA LEU A 54 6.29 0.84 17.93
C LEU A 54 6.08 -0.64 17.64
N LEU A 55 4.94 -0.96 17.04
CA LEU A 55 4.68 -2.24 16.40
C LEU A 55 4.37 -1.99 14.93
N MET A 56 5.13 -2.63 14.05
CA MET A 56 5.02 -2.48 12.63
C MET A 56 4.63 -3.81 11.99
N LEU A 57 3.44 -3.89 11.42
CA LEU A 57 2.90 -5.07 10.76
C LEU A 57 2.94 -4.86 9.25
N THR A 58 3.69 -5.69 8.53
CA THR A 58 3.86 -5.50 7.09
C THR A 58 3.74 -6.80 6.32
N ALA A 59 3.26 -6.71 5.08
CA ALA A 59 3.23 -7.85 4.17
C ALA A 59 3.66 -7.44 2.75
N GLY A 60 4.58 -8.19 2.17
CA GLY A 60 5.13 -7.95 0.83
C GLY A 60 5.70 -6.53 0.67
N SER A 61 5.27 -5.81 -0.37
CA SER A 61 5.73 -4.44 -0.64
C SER A 61 5.28 -3.41 0.40
N GLY A 62 4.35 -3.74 1.30
CA GLY A 62 3.98 -2.90 2.44
C GLY A 62 5.13 -2.59 3.40
N LEU A 63 6.27 -3.25 3.27
CA LEU A 63 7.48 -2.93 4.03
C LEU A 63 8.12 -1.60 3.60
N THR A 64 7.87 -1.10 2.39
CA THR A 64 8.59 0.08 1.87
C THR A 64 8.43 1.35 2.72
N PRO A 65 7.23 1.81 3.12
CA PRO A 65 7.10 2.98 3.98
C PRO A 65 7.67 2.74 5.39
N VAL A 66 7.49 1.54 5.91
CA VAL A 66 8.01 1.15 7.22
C VAL A 66 9.55 1.11 7.23
N MET A 67 10.17 0.72 6.12
CA MET A 67 11.63 0.76 5.98
C MET A 67 12.17 2.20 6.06
N SER A 68 11.50 3.17 5.45
CA SER A 68 11.82 4.59 5.64
C SER A 68 11.78 5.01 7.11
N MET A 69 10.75 4.58 7.84
CA MET A 69 10.61 4.87 9.27
C MET A 69 11.74 4.23 10.10
N ILE A 70 12.05 2.96 9.85
CA ILE A 70 13.13 2.23 10.55
C ILE A 70 14.48 2.89 10.29
N ARG A 71 14.81 3.17 9.03
CA ARG A 71 16.03 3.86 8.61
C ARG A 71 16.18 5.25 9.25
N THR A 72 15.06 5.92 9.49
CA THR A 72 15.04 7.24 10.14
C THR A 72 15.22 7.13 11.65
N LEU A 73 14.41 6.28 12.29
CA LEU A 73 14.26 6.26 13.74
C LEU A 73 15.41 5.54 14.44
N VAL A 74 15.72 4.34 13.95
CA VAL A 74 16.61 3.41 14.67
C VAL A 74 18.04 3.95 14.81
N PRO A 75 18.70 4.49 13.75
CA PRO A 75 20.03 5.09 13.91
C PRO A 75 20.04 6.41 14.67
N ALA A 76 18.90 7.14 14.67
CA ALA A 76 18.81 8.46 15.33
C ALA A 76 18.56 8.37 16.83
N ARG A 77 18.09 7.21 17.33
CA ARG A 77 17.62 7.07 18.71
C ARG A 77 18.08 5.76 19.33
N ALA A 78 18.99 5.86 20.28
CA ALA A 78 19.49 4.71 21.04
C ALA A 78 18.40 4.04 21.93
N ASP A 79 17.34 4.76 22.24
CA ASP A 79 16.18 4.32 23.04
C ASP A 79 14.98 3.87 22.18
N ALA A 80 15.16 3.75 20.86
CA ALA A 80 14.11 3.24 19.98
C ALA A 80 13.71 1.82 20.40
N ASP A 81 12.40 1.58 20.50
CA ASP A 81 11.81 0.27 20.77
C ASP A 81 10.82 -0.05 19.63
N VAL A 82 11.26 -0.89 18.71
CA VAL A 82 10.54 -1.21 17.49
C VAL A 82 10.43 -2.72 17.32
N VAL A 83 9.22 -3.21 17.19
CA VAL A 83 8.94 -4.58 16.76
C VAL A 83 8.39 -4.54 15.34
N LEU A 84 9.10 -5.13 14.40
CA LEU A 84 8.66 -5.36 13.03
C LEU A 84 8.26 -6.83 12.86
N ILE A 85 7.01 -7.08 12.46
CA ILE A 85 6.54 -8.38 12.00
C ILE A 85 6.29 -8.25 10.49
N HIS A 86 7.16 -8.89 9.69
CA HIS A 86 7.10 -8.83 8.24
C HIS A 86 6.73 -10.17 7.63
N SER A 87 5.64 -10.20 6.87
CA SER A 87 5.17 -11.36 6.12
C SER A 87 5.66 -11.30 4.67
N SER A 88 6.35 -12.34 4.22
CA SER A 88 6.71 -12.61 2.83
C SER A 88 6.31 -14.03 2.46
N ARG A 89 6.27 -14.36 1.17
CA ARG A 89 5.91 -15.72 0.76
C ARG A 89 7.02 -16.70 1.14
N THR A 90 8.26 -16.36 0.81
CA THR A 90 9.47 -17.12 1.12
C THR A 90 10.56 -16.19 1.66
N PRO A 91 11.66 -16.70 2.22
CA PRO A 91 12.80 -15.88 2.62
C PRO A 91 13.40 -15.05 1.47
N GLU A 92 13.37 -15.57 0.24
CA GLU A 92 13.90 -14.90 -0.95
C GLU A 92 13.01 -13.73 -1.40
N ASP A 93 11.72 -13.80 -1.10
CA ASP A 93 10.76 -12.73 -1.39
C ASP A 93 10.79 -11.59 -0.35
N ALA A 94 11.50 -11.77 0.77
CA ALA A 94 11.57 -10.77 1.83
C ALA A 94 12.42 -9.57 1.40
N LEU A 95 11.76 -8.43 1.20
CA LEU A 95 12.43 -7.16 0.90
C LEU A 95 13.36 -6.75 2.06
N PHE A 96 14.48 -6.11 1.73
CA PHE A 96 15.44 -5.56 2.71
C PHE A 96 15.94 -6.55 3.79
N ARG A 97 15.87 -7.86 3.55
CA ARG A 97 16.15 -8.89 4.56
C ARG A 97 17.53 -8.75 5.17
N GLU A 98 18.55 -8.57 4.34
CA GLU A 98 19.95 -8.44 4.81
C GLU A 98 20.14 -7.15 5.60
N GLU A 99 19.62 -6.04 5.10
CA GLU A 99 19.70 -4.74 5.79
C GLU A 99 18.94 -4.75 7.13
N LEU A 100 17.77 -5.37 7.19
CA LEU A 100 17.04 -5.52 8.44
C LEU A 100 17.78 -6.36 9.47
N ALA A 101 18.47 -7.41 9.03
CA ALA A 101 19.32 -8.22 9.91
C ALA A 101 20.51 -7.39 10.43
N GLU A 102 21.20 -6.64 9.57
CA GLU A 102 22.29 -5.75 9.96
C GLU A 102 21.84 -4.65 10.94
N LEU A 103 20.66 -4.05 10.70
CA LEU A 103 20.10 -3.05 11.60
C LEU A 103 19.73 -3.66 12.96
N ALA A 104 19.13 -4.84 12.98
CA ALA A 104 18.79 -5.52 14.24
C ALA A 104 20.03 -5.93 15.05
N ASP A 105 21.13 -6.31 14.38
CA ASP A 105 22.39 -6.61 15.04
C ASP A 105 23.05 -5.34 15.63
N GLN A 106 22.93 -4.21 14.95
CA GLN A 106 23.50 -2.94 15.39
C GLN A 106 22.68 -2.23 16.47
N PHE A 107 21.37 -2.40 16.45
CA PHE A 107 20.42 -1.67 17.29
C PHE A 107 19.52 -2.65 18.08
N PRO A 108 19.86 -2.95 19.34
CA PRO A 108 19.13 -3.92 20.17
C PRO A 108 17.64 -3.59 20.38
N GLY A 109 17.24 -2.34 20.21
CA GLY A 109 15.84 -1.89 20.29
C GLY A 109 15.00 -2.22 19.03
N LEU A 110 15.62 -2.70 17.95
CA LEU A 110 14.90 -3.19 16.78
C LEU A 110 14.81 -4.71 16.82
N ARG A 111 13.61 -5.23 16.93
CA ARG A 111 13.31 -6.66 16.82
C ARG A 111 12.57 -6.94 15.52
N VAL A 112 13.14 -7.78 14.68
CA VAL A 112 12.55 -8.20 13.41
C VAL A 112 12.07 -9.64 13.50
N VAL A 113 10.81 -9.87 13.16
CA VAL A 113 10.19 -11.18 13.05
C VAL A 113 9.77 -11.38 11.59
N HIS A 114 10.37 -12.35 10.94
CA HIS A 114 9.96 -12.77 9.60
C HIS A 114 8.92 -13.87 9.68
N ARG A 115 7.86 -13.76 8.90
CA ARG A 115 6.83 -14.77 8.70
C ARG A 115 6.85 -15.21 7.24
N HIS A 116 7.19 -16.48 7.00
CA HIS A 116 7.20 -17.03 5.64
C HIS A 116 5.91 -17.80 5.38
N THR A 117 5.00 -17.15 4.63
CA THR A 117 3.63 -17.64 4.49
C THR A 117 3.49 -18.95 3.70
N ALA A 118 4.51 -19.34 2.94
CA ALA A 118 4.55 -20.64 2.27
C ALA A 118 4.66 -21.81 3.26
N ASP A 119 5.37 -21.61 4.37
CA ASP A 119 5.65 -22.65 5.37
C ASP A 119 4.78 -22.50 6.63
N GLU A 120 4.58 -21.27 7.09
CA GLU A 120 3.96 -20.95 8.37
C GLU A 120 2.48 -20.48 8.24
N GLY A 121 2.00 -20.27 7.00
CA GLY A 121 0.72 -19.63 6.75
C GLY A 121 0.75 -18.11 7.01
N ARG A 122 -0.36 -17.45 6.76
CA ARG A 122 -0.51 -16.01 7.02
C ARG A 122 -0.53 -15.75 8.53
N LEU A 123 -0.10 -14.57 8.95
CA LEU A 123 -0.28 -14.10 10.33
C LEU A 123 -1.77 -14.06 10.64
N ASP A 124 -2.18 -14.79 11.68
CA ASP A 124 -3.57 -14.83 12.10
C ASP A 124 -3.91 -13.63 13.00
N LEU A 125 -4.66 -12.69 12.43
CA LEU A 125 -5.19 -11.51 13.13
C LEU A 125 -6.68 -11.65 13.47
N SER A 126 -7.28 -12.82 13.24
CA SER A 126 -8.67 -13.09 13.65
C SER A 126 -8.83 -13.16 15.18
N SER A 127 -7.74 -13.44 15.90
CA SER A 127 -7.64 -13.42 17.35
C SER A 127 -6.32 -12.77 17.80
N PRO A 128 -6.19 -12.32 19.06
CA PRO A 128 -4.95 -11.71 19.54
C PRO A 128 -3.84 -12.71 19.83
N ALA A 129 -4.11 -14.01 19.86
CA ALA A 129 -3.21 -15.02 20.41
C ALA A 129 -1.83 -15.05 19.76
N GLU A 130 -1.76 -15.05 18.43
CA GLU A 130 -0.48 -15.10 17.72
C GLU A 130 0.31 -13.80 17.90
N LEU A 131 -0.39 -12.66 17.94
CA LEU A 131 0.23 -11.37 18.16
C LEU A 131 0.74 -11.22 19.61
N GLU A 132 0.02 -11.79 20.58
CA GLU A 132 0.46 -11.85 21.99
C GLU A 132 1.72 -12.70 22.15
N ASP A 133 1.84 -13.80 21.42
CA ASP A 133 3.05 -14.63 21.42
C ASP A 133 4.25 -13.89 20.79
N LEU A 134 4.02 -13.16 19.70
CA LEU A 134 5.05 -12.45 18.98
C LEU A 134 5.42 -11.10 19.63
N CYS A 135 4.48 -10.41 20.23
CA CYS A 135 4.65 -9.08 20.84
C CYS A 135 3.69 -8.94 22.04
N PRO A 136 4.06 -9.43 23.23
CA PRO A 136 3.14 -9.49 24.38
C PRO A 136 2.54 -8.14 24.81
N ASP A 137 3.26 -7.06 24.57
CA ASP A 137 2.87 -5.67 24.90
C ASP A 137 2.29 -4.90 23.70
N TRP A 138 1.83 -5.61 22.67
CA TRP A 138 1.35 -5.01 21.41
C TRP A 138 0.25 -3.95 21.59
N ARG A 139 -0.59 -4.09 22.62
CA ARG A 139 -1.68 -3.13 22.91
C ARG A 139 -1.19 -1.77 23.40
N ASP A 140 0.01 -1.72 23.97
CA ASP A 140 0.61 -0.49 24.52
C ASP A 140 1.48 0.24 23.48
N ARG A 141 1.69 -0.36 22.30
CA ARG A 141 2.53 0.18 21.23
C ARG A 141 1.72 1.01 20.23
N ALA A 142 2.31 2.06 19.69
CA ALA A 142 1.75 2.70 18.50
C ALA A 142 1.93 1.76 17.30
N ALA A 143 0.83 1.36 16.71
CA ALA A 143 0.82 0.35 15.67
C ALA A 143 0.74 0.95 14.27
N TYR A 144 1.45 0.33 13.34
CA TYR A 144 1.48 0.67 11.93
C TYR A 144 1.25 -0.59 11.10
N ALA A 145 0.38 -0.53 10.12
CA ALA A 145 0.15 -1.66 9.22
C ALA A 145 0.17 -1.23 7.74
N CYS A 146 0.88 -1.99 6.90
CA CYS A 146 0.86 -1.81 5.45
C CYS A 146 1.01 -3.16 4.75
N GLY A 147 0.11 -3.46 3.80
CA GLY A 147 0.06 -4.74 3.12
C GLY A 147 -1.17 -4.93 2.24
N PRO A 148 -1.52 -6.17 1.88
CA PRO A 148 -2.75 -6.50 1.16
C PRO A 148 -4.01 -6.12 1.94
N ALA A 149 -5.11 -5.86 1.22
CA ALA A 149 -6.37 -5.39 1.80
C ALA A 149 -6.87 -6.31 2.93
N GLU A 150 -7.00 -7.62 2.67
CA GLU A 150 -7.45 -8.59 3.68
C GLU A 150 -6.62 -8.54 4.98
N PHE A 151 -5.30 -8.44 4.86
CA PHE A 151 -4.41 -8.32 6.02
C PHE A 151 -4.65 -7.04 6.82
N LEU A 152 -4.92 -5.94 6.14
CA LEU A 152 -5.21 -4.65 6.78
C LEU A 152 -6.61 -4.64 7.41
N ASP A 153 -7.59 -5.26 6.77
CA ASP A 153 -8.95 -5.40 7.30
C ASP A 153 -8.95 -6.24 8.58
N ASP A 154 -8.24 -7.36 8.59
CA ASP A 154 -8.07 -8.21 9.78
C ASP A 154 -7.36 -7.44 10.91
N ALA A 155 -6.35 -6.64 10.59
CA ALA A 155 -5.66 -5.79 11.57
C ALA A 155 -6.60 -4.72 12.16
N GLU A 156 -7.36 -4.01 11.33
CA GLU A 156 -8.34 -3.02 11.80
C GLU A 156 -9.40 -3.65 12.69
N ASP A 157 -9.93 -4.81 12.30
CA ASP A 157 -10.94 -5.51 13.09
C ASP A 157 -10.38 -6.00 14.43
N LEU A 158 -9.13 -6.48 14.47
CA LEU A 158 -8.48 -6.85 15.72
C LEU A 158 -8.29 -5.64 16.64
N TRP A 159 -7.74 -4.54 16.13
CA TRP A 159 -7.52 -3.32 16.92
C TRP A 159 -8.82 -2.74 17.45
N ARG A 160 -9.85 -2.67 16.65
CA ARG A 160 -11.19 -2.17 17.07
C ARG A 160 -11.77 -2.98 18.22
N ARG A 161 -11.51 -4.29 18.26
CA ARG A 161 -12.02 -5.18 19.32
C ARG A 161 -11.17 -5.16 20.59
N GLU A 162 -9.84 -5.05 20.44
CA GLU A 162 -8.91 -5.42 21.51
C GLU A 162 -8.03 -4.26 22.03
N ALA A 163 -7.72 -3.27 21.20
CA ALA A 163 -6.71 -2.27 21.51
C ALA A 163 -7.14 -0.80 21.31
N GLY A 164 -8.33 -0.57 20.73
CA GLY A 164 -8.82 0.78 20.46
C GLY A 164 -8.34 1.34 19.11
N GLU A 165 -7.97 2.63 19.05
CA GLU A 165 -7.79 3.36 17.78
C GLU A 165 -6.31 3.66 17.43
N ASP A 166 -5.33 3.15 18.14
CA ASP A 166 -3.90 3.49 17.93
C ASP A 166 -3.24 2.60 16.86
N LEU A 167 -3.94 2.41 15.75
CA LEU A 167 -3.44 1.74 14.55
C LEU A 167 -3.47 2.70 13.36
N ARG A 168 -2.33 2.92 12.74
CA ARG A 168 -2.19 3.67 11.48
C ARG A 168 -2.01 2.71 10.33
N ILE A 169 -2.74 2.94 9.25
CA ILE A 169 -2.74 2.05 8.08
C ILE A 169 -2.37 2.84 6.83
N GLU A 170 -1.50 2.27 6.01
CA GLU A 170 -1.29 2.71 4.63
C GLU A 170 -1.77 1.63 3.66
N ARG A 171 -2.69 2.00 2.76
CA ARG A 171 -3.25 1.13 1.72
C ARG A 171 -2.71 1.55 0.36
N PHE A 172 -2.17 0.60 -0.40
CA PHE A 172 -1.64 0.88 -1.75
C PHE A 172 -2.69 0.81 -2.85
N ARG A 173 -3.90 0.39 -2.53
CA ARG A 173 -5.04 0.33 -3.44
C ARG A 173 -6.26 0.98 -2.79
N ALA A 174 -7.16 1.52 -3.62
CA ALA A 174 -8.45 1.97 -3.14
C ALA A 174 -9.21 0.79 -2.50
N ASP A 175 -9.83 1.03 -1.36
CA ASP A 175 -10.81 0.11 -0.80
C ASP A 175 -12.09 0.23 -1.63
N PHE A 176 -12.44 -0.83 -2.32
CA PHE A 176 -13.75 -0.94 -2.94
C PHE A 176 -14.73 -1.51 -1.92
N ALA A 177 -15.90 -0.91 -1.82
CA ALA A 177 -16.92 -1.40 -0.89
C ALA A 177 -17.23 -2.87 -1.19
N ALA A 178 -17.10 -3.73 -0.20
CA ALA A 178 -17.32 -5.15 -0.36
C ALA A 178 -18.73 -5.40 -0.92
N GLY A 179 -18.80 -6.10 -2.05
CA GLY A 179 -20.05 -6.43 -2.72
C GLY A 179 -20.61 -5.34 -3.66
N VAL A 180 -19.91 -4.20 -3.82
CA VAL A 180 -20.25 -3.23 -4.87
C VAL A 180 -19.59 -3.68 -6.17
N ALA A 181 -20.41 -3.96 -7.17
CA ALA A 181 -19.95 -4.24 -8.52
C ALA A 181 -20.95 -3.61 -9.50
N GLY A 182 -20.42 -3.04 -10.58
CA GLY A 182 -21.23 -2.67 -11.74
C GLY A 182 -21.66 -3.90 -12.55
N ALA A 183 -22.45 -3.70 -13.58
CA ALA A 183 -22.85 -4.78 -14.48
C ALA A 183 -21.69 -5.32 -15.34
N GLY A 184 -20.58 -4.59 -15.38
CA GLY A 184 -19.53 -4.82 -16.37
C GLY A 184 -20.00 -4.42 -17.77
N GLY A 185 -19.10 -4.52 -18.74
CA GLY A 185 -19.43 -4.23 -20.13
C GLY A 185 -18.24 -3.81 -20.97
N ARG A 186 -18.51 -3.40 -22.18
CA ARG A 186 -17.49 -2.91 -23.11
C ARG A 186 -17.22 -1.43 -22.86
N VAL A 187 -15.94 -1.08 -22.75
CA VAL A 187 -15.46 0.29 -22.59
C VAL A 187 -14.66 0.71 -23.80
N VAL A 188 -14.92 1.94 -24.28
CA VAL A 188 -14.20 2.57 -25.39
C VAL A 188 -13.41 3.75 -24.86
N PHE A 189 -12.11 3.74 -25.09
CA PHE A 189 -11.17 4.81 -24.76
C PHE A 189 -10.94 5.66 -26.02
N GLU A 190 -11.83 6.63 -26.25
CA GLU A 190 -11.88 7.38 -27.53
C GLU A 190 -10.54 8.03 -27.91
N HIS A 191 -9.82 8.62 -26.97
CA HIS A 191 -8.54 9.30 -27.26
C HIS A 191 -7.41 8.34 -27.62
N ALA A 192 -7.52 7.09 -27.20
CA ALA A 192 -6.51 6.06 -27.48
C ALA A 192 -6.94 5.12 -28.64
N ASP A 193 -8.14 5.31 -29.19
CA ASP A 193 -8.76 4.40 -30.17
C ASP A 193 -8.68 2.94 -29.73
N ALA A 194 -8.97 2.69 -28.44
CA ALA A 194 -8.86 1.38 -27.82
C ALA A 194 -10.19 0.96 -27.19
N GLU A 195 -10.43 -0.33 -27.13
CA GLU A 195 -11.62 -0.93 -26.54
C GLU A 195 -11.21 -2.11 -25.67
N ALA A 196 -11.93 -2.32 -24.57
CA ALA A 196 -11.73 -3.45 -23.67
C ALA A 196 -13.04 -3.89 -23.03
N ASP A 197 -13.11 -5.16 -22.63
CA ASP A 197 -14.16 -5.64 -21.73
C ASP A 197 -13.78 -5.29 -20.29
N ALA A 198 -14.69 -4.63 -19.57
CA ALA A 198 -14.51 -4.21 -18.19
C ALA A 198 -15.37 -5.09 -17.26
N PRO A 199 -14.77 -5.95 -16.43
CA PRO A 199 -15.48 -6.61 -15.34
C PRO A 199 -16.10 -5.58 -14.39
N GLY A 200 -17.26 -5.91 -13.82
CA GLY A 200 -18.02 -4.95 -13.00
C GLY A 200 -17.37 -4.59 -11.66
N ASP A 201 -16.38 -5.35 -11.23
CA ASP A 201 -15.62 -5.22 -9.99
C ASP A 201 -14.18 -4.72 -10.19
N VAL A 202 -13.82 -4.38 -11.45
CA VAL A 202 -12.47 -3.89 -11.79
C VAL A 202 -12.52 -2.40 -12.13
N PRO A 203 -11.67 -1.56 -11.51
CA PRO A 203 -11.59 -0.14 -11.85
C PRO A 203 -11.26 0.10 -13.33
N LEU A 204 -11.90 1.09 -13.93
CA LEU A 204 -11.65 1.46 -15.33
C LEU A 204 -10.20 1.86 -15.61
N LEU A 205 -9.49 2.38 -14.63
CA LEU A 205 -8.06 2.67 -14.72
C LEU A 205 -7.24 1.39 -14.98
N ILE A 206 -7.55 0.31 -14.28
CA ILE A 206 -6.87 -0.99 -14.48
C ILE A 206 -7.21 -1.54 -15.86
N VAL A 207 -8.48 -1.49 -16.25
CA VAL A 207 -8.93 -1.92 -17.60
C VAL A 207 -8.20 -1.14 -18.70
N ALA A 208 -8.05 0.19 -18.52
CA ALA A 208 -7.30 1.03 -19.45
C ALA A 208 -5.83 0.60 -19.55
N GLU A 209 -5.18 0.36 -18.43
CA GLU A 209 -3.77 -0.05 -18.38
C GLU A 209 -3.54 -1.43 -19.04
N GLU A 210 -4.42 -2.39 -18.79
CA GLU A 210 -4.38 -3.72 -19.42
C GLU A 210 -4.62 -3.64 -20.94
N ALA A 211 -5.42 -2.67 -21.39
CA ALA A 211 -5.61 -2.37 -22.81
C ALA A 211 -4.46 -1.53 -23.41
N GLY A 212 -3.41 -1.22 -22.65
CA GLY A 212 -2.28 -0.41 -23.12
C GLY A 212 -2.57 1.09 -23.23
N VAL A 213 -3.65 1.57 -22.62
CA VAL A 213 -4.06 2.98 -22.61
C VAL A 213 -3.42 3.71 -21.43
N ALA A 214 -2.65 4.77 -21.71
CA ALA A 214 -2.09 5.65 -20.70
C ALA A 214 -3.18 6.60 -20.17
N ALA A 215 -4.02 6.13 -19.25
CA ALA A 215 -5.04 6.95 -18.61
C ALA A 215 -4.45 7.83 -17.50
N PRO A 216 -4.99 9.05 -17.29
CA PRO A 216 -4.57 9.90 -16.18
C PRO A 216 -4.73 9.14 -14.86
N SER A 217 -3.70 9.18 -14.03
CA SER A 217 -3.73 8.52 -12.72
C SER A 217 -2.84 9.26 -11.71
N GLY A 218 -3.14 9.08 -10.44
CA GLY A 218 -2.38 9.63 -9.32
C GLY A 218 -2.32 8.63 -8.17
N CYS A 219 -2.99 8.92 -7.05
CA CYS A 219 -2.96 8.09 -5.84
C CYS A 219 -3.53 6.68 -6.04
N ARG A 220 -4.41 6.46 -7.01
CA ARG A 220 -5.14 5.21 -7.29
C ARG A 220 -6.06 4.76 -6.14
N MET A 221 -6.37 5.66 -5.24
CA MET A 221 -7.21 5.44 -4.05
C MET A 221 -8.47 6.30 -4.04
N GLY A 222 -8.77 6.98 -5.17
CA GLY A 222 -9.94 7.84 -5.27
C GLY A 222 -9.88 9.15 -4.46
N ILE A 223 -8.71 9.57 -3.97
CA ILE A 223 -8.56 10.73 -3.08
C ILE A 223 -8.06 11.96 -3.84
N CYS A 224 -7.02 11.81 -4.69
CA CYS A 224 -6.33 12.95 -5.32
C CYS A 224 -7.04 13.52 -6.55
N HIS A 225 -8.07 12.88 -7.05
CA HIS A 225 -8.82 13.26 -8.25
C HIS A 225 -8.00 13.41 -9.56
N ALA A 226 -6.75 12.96 -9.58
CA ALA A 226 -5.90 13.01 -10.77
C ALA A 226 -6.40 12.09 -11.92
N CYS A 227 -7.24 11.11 -11.60
CA CYS A 227 -7.84 10.18 -12.57
C CYS A 227 -9.20 10.64 -13.13
N LEU A 228 -9.64 11.87 -12.82
CA LEU A 228 -10.90 12.40 -13.34
C LEU A 228 -10.89 12.42 -14.87
N THR A 229 -11.91 11.79 -15.44
CA THR A 229 -12.08 11.66 -16.89
C THR A 229 -13.54 11.89 -17.26
N PRO A 230 -13.86 12.65 -18.33
CA PRO A 230 -15.24 12.87 -18.71
C PRO A 230 -15.87 11.60 -19.30
N LEU A 231 -17.00 11.18 -18.76
CA LEU A 231 -17.85 10.13 -19.33
C LEU A 231 -18.52 10.66 -20.60
N ARG A 232 -18.32 10.01 -21.73
CA ARG A 232 -18.90 10.43 -23.01
C ARG A 232 -20.31 9.90 -23.19
N SER A 233 -20.52 8.63 -22.86
CA SER A 233 -21.80 7.94 -22.93
C SER A 233 -21.75 6.66 -22.10
N GLY A 234 -22.92 6.10 -21.81
CA GLY A 234 -23.04 4.87 -21.01
C GLY A 234 -23.18 5.17 -19.52
N GLN A 235 -22.95 4.16 -18.69
CA GLN A 235 -23.04 4.26 -17.22
C GLN A 235 -21.86 3.57 -16.59
N VAL A 236 -21.39 4.12 -15.46
CA VAL A 236 -20.36 3.54 -14.63
C VAL A 236 -20.80 3.55 -13.16
N THR A 237 -20.34 2.57 -12.40
CA THR A 237 -20.59 2.48 -10.96
C THR A 237 -19.32 2.87 -10.20
N ASP A 238 -19.41 3.81 -9.28
CA ASP A 238 -18.33 4.06 -8.32
C ASP A 238 -18.23 2.87 -7.36
N LEU A 239 -17.12 2.14 -7.43
CA LEU A 239 -16.93 0.91 -6.65
C LEU A 239 -16.76 1.15 -5.15
N ARG A 240 -16.59 2.40 -4.72
CA ARG A 240 -16.46 2.79 -3.30
C ARG A 240 -17.82 3.09 -2.68
N SER A 241 -18.69 3.79 -3.41
CA SER A 241 -19.99 4.27 -2.91
C SER A 241 -21.18 3.47 -3.42
N GLY A 242 -21.03 2.80 -4.57
CA GLY A 242 -22.13 2.18 -5.29
C GLY A 242 -22.96 3.16 -6.13
N GLU A 243 -22.57 4.44 -6.17
CA GLU A 243 -23.26 5.46 -6.96
C GLU A 243 -23.09 5.20 -8.46
N VAL A 244 -24.15 5.41 -9.23
CA VAL A 244 -24.14 5.22 -10.68
C VAL A 244 -24.08 6.59 -11.36
N HIS A 245 -23.06 6.78 -12.18
CA HIS A 245 -22.82 7.97 -12.99
C HIS A 245 -23.20 7.66 -14.45
N GLY A 246 -23.90 8.57 -15.14
CA GLY A 246 -24.37 8.30 -16.51
C GLY A 246 -24.64 9.54 -17.34
N GLU A 247 -24.38 10.75 -16.84
CA GLU A 247 -24.59 11.97 -17.60
C GLU A 247 -23.41 12.23 -18.56
N PRO A 248 -23.66 12.47 -19.86
CA PRO A 248 -22.60 12.81 -20.79
C PRO A 248 -21.84 14.07 -20.38
N GLY A 249 -20.52 13.97 -20.26
CA GLY A 249 -19.63 15.05 -19.80
C GLY A 249 -19.39 15.07 -18.29
N GLU A 250 -20.08 14.24 -17.53
CA GLU A 250 -19.80 14.06 -16.11
C GLU A 250 -18.36 13.58 -15.87
N LEU A 251 -17.69 14.15 -14.86
CA LEU A 251 -16.34 13.75 -14.49
C LEU A 251 -16.42 12.55 -13.54
N ILE A 252 -15.91 11.42 -13.99
CA ILE A 252 -15.83 10.18 -13.22
C ILE A 252 -14.40 9.92 -12.75
N GLN A 253 -14.25 9.31 -11.59
CA GLN A 253 -12.97 8.77 -11.14
C GLN A 253 -12.79 7.37 -11.72
N THR A 254 -11.70 7.14 -12.46
CA THR A 254 -11.45 5.84 -13.10
C THR A 254 -10.71 4.84 -12.21
N CYS A 255 -10.17 5.28 -11.08
CA CYS A 255 -9.45 4.43 -10.12
C CYS A 255 -10.33 3.92 -8.99
#